data_7be1e5f9679439534beef2db765e2232
#
_entry.id   7be1e5f9679439534beef2db765e2232
#
_cell.length_a   1.000
_cell.length_b   1.000
_cell.length_c   1.000
_cell.angle_alpha   90.00
_cell.angle_beta   90.00
_cell.angle_gamma   90.00
#
_symmetry.space_group_name_H-M   'P 1'
#
loop_
_entity.id
_entity.type
_entity.pdbx_description
1 polymer ?
#
loop_
_entity_poly.entity_id
_entity_poly.type
_entity_poly.pdbx_seq_one_letter_code
_entity_poly.pdbx_strand_id
1 'polypeptide(L)'
;MEKNVETEIKLLIAKKDVKALLASPLIAKKIKKGSHKTVKLVNIYYDTRDLLLQQEGIAYRVRQNGKKYEATIKLSQKEAGGLSARQEYNVAVKNAKPDLSVFAEAGLEVDFNSLLGPAQIEKLFSVRVKREILLLQVTKETLVEMAIDQGFISAGGKKETIDEVELEVKEGSLADLLAYTAKIAATVPVFTESRSKYARGLALLDKLEPEGTRPVPEIDWENDYSAEYKKQFYVCGTAIMEEQNVFADCSRLQTEADRIFLPHFARMQEFLYWLQPMMDGSAGMQANLQEALRPLYRLRAAKALLRRWKSLFKLADGRLGSDKVTRLLEDQVDDIGNAIQRQVLSGVYSGIVFALWAAMEGAGWKAEEYLQAGKLLQVRVKDILEKIDAALAQGQAEKAEKVGALLAVVSKTKNKKAKLQEPGSVTAARLSKELYYLTTANSECKLTDLCKESRKKLEKLGEALQKMEEVNTLGRSIPEALLKTNTVLAARQSGYLLGDLAAEQQAACKAVNKAFAKWVKTVKK
;
A
#
# COMPACT_ATOMS: atom_id res chain seq x y z
N MET A 1 7.87 -25.34 -10.08
CA MET A 1 7.63 -25.24 -8.63
C MET A 1 8.60 -26.16 -7.92
N GLU A 2 9.34 -25.66 -6.96
CA GLU A 2 10.15 -26.52 -6.07
C GLU A 2 9.20 -27.48 -5.35
N LYS A 3 9.59 -28.74 -5.26
CA LYS A 3 8.85 -29.76 -4.49
C LYS A 3 8.70 -29.23 -3.05
N ASN A 4 7.47 -29.22 -2.54
CA ASN A 4 7.09 -28.85 -1.17
C ASN A 4 6.97 -27.35 -0.83
N VAL A 5 6.88 -26.43 -1.80
CA VAL A 5 6.57 -25.03 -1.50
C VAL A 5 5.08 -24.78 -1.67
N GLU A 6 4.40 -24.43 -0.56
CA GLU A 6 3.01 -23.98 -0.54
C GLU A 6 2.96 -22.45 -0.70
N THR A 7 2.26 -21.96 -1.73
CA THR A 7 2.03 -20.51 -1.92
C THR A 7 0.56 -20.21 -1.71
N GLU A 8 0.24 -19.47 -0.65
CA GLU A 8 -1.13 -19.16 -0.26
C GLU A 8 -1.32 -17.69 0.10
N ILE A 9 -2.55 -17.20 -0.06
CA ILE A 9 -3.00 -15.92 0.49
C ILE A 9 -4.08 -16.20 1.52
N LYS A 10 -3.95 -15.59 2.70
CA LYS A 10 -4.90 -15.69 3.79
C LYS A 10 -5.67 -14.39 3.98
N LEU A 11 -6.99 -14.49 3.98
CA LEU A 11 -7.92 -13.38 4.13
C LEU A 11 -8.86 -13.63 5.30
N LEU A 12 -9.07 -12.63 6.12
CA LEU A 12 -10.16 -12.58 7.09
C LEU A 12 -11.45 -12.20 6.36
N ILE A 13 -12.53 -12.88 6.68
CA ILE A 13 -13.87 -12.61 6.13
C ILE A 13 -14.91 -12.68 7.24
N ALA A 14 -15.82 -11.71 7.28
CA ALA A 14 -16.91 -11.81 8.22
C ALA A 14 -17.84 -13.00 7.87
N LYS A 15 -18.24 -13.78 8.87
CA LYS A 15 -19.09 -14.96 8.68
C LYS A 15 -20.34 -14.70 7.84
N LYS A 16 -20.94 -13.50 7.97
CA LYS A 16 -22.12 -13.08 7.22
C LYS A 16 -21.84 -12.95 5.70
N ASP A 17 -20.59 -12.67 5.32
CA ASP A 17 -20.19 -12.39 3.93
C ASP A 17 -19.75 -13.66 3.18
N VAL A 18 -19.48 -14.76 3.88
CA VAL A 18 -19.10 -16.06 3.28
C VAL A 18 -20.13 -16.54 2.26
N LYS A 19 -21.43 -16.46 2.61
CA LYS A 19 -22.50 -16.89 1.70
C LYS A 19 -22.55 -16.03 0.44
N ALA A 20 -22.35 -14.73 0.55
CA ALA A 20 -22.31 -13.80 -0.59
C ALA A 20 -21.11 -14.09 -1.49
N LEU A 21 -19.94 -14.36 -0.89
CA LEU A 21 -18.73 -14.74 -1.63
C LEU A 21 -18.97 -16.02 -2.45
N LEU A 22 -19.46 -17.08 -1.83
CA LEU A 22 -19.70 -18.38 -2.49
C LEU A 22 -20.75 -18.29 -3.61
N ALA A 23 -21.78 -17.44 -3.43
CA ALA A 23 -22.82 -17.23 -4.43
C ALA A 23 -22.39 -16.29 -5.57
N SER A 24 -21.26 -15.59 -5.43
CA SER A 24 -20.77 -14.67 -6.44
C SER A 24 -20.44 -15.40 -7.75
N PRO A 25 -20.70 -14.79 -8.92
CA PRO A 25 -20.29 -15.37 -10.20
C PRO A 25 -18.78 -15.60 -10.30
N LEU A 26 -18.01 -14.85 -9.55
CA LEU A 26 -16.55 -14.98 -9.46
C LEU A 26 -16.15 -16.36 -8.95
N ILE A 27 -16.83 -16.88 -7.93
CA ILE A 27 -16.59 -18.21 -7.36
C ILE A 27 -17.43 -19.27 -8.09
N ALA A 28 -18.76 -19.10 -8.13
CA ALA A 28 -19.69 -20.13 -8.61
C ALA A 28 -19.37 -20.66 -10.02
N LYS A 29 -18.91 -19.79 -10.95
CA LYS A 29 -18.55 -20.17 -12.32
C LYS A 29 -17.17 -20.83 -12.45
N LYS A 30 -16.34 -20.81 -11.40
CA LYS A 30 -14.96 -21.29 -11.41
C LYS A 30 -14.78 -22.61 -10.66
N ILE A 31 -15.79 -23.06 -9.92
CA ILE A 31 -15.73 -24.31 -9.16
C ILE A 31 -15.57 -25.50 -10.11
N LYS A 32 -14.53 -26.29 -9.91
CA LYS A 32 -14.33 -27.55 -10.61
C LYS A 32 -15.36 -28.55 -10.12
N LYS A 33 -16.10 -29.15 -11.05
CA LYS A 33 -17.20 -30.08 -10.74
C LYS A 33 -16.73 -31.19 -9.80
N GLY A 34 -17.46 -31.42 -8.71
CA GLY A 34 -17.18 -32.45 -7.71
C GLY A 34 -16.05 -32.13 -6.73
N SER A 35 -15.45 -30.94 -6.77
CA SER A 35 -14.37 -30.57 -5.85
C SER A 35 -14.85 -30.05 -4.50
N HIS A 36 -16.11 -29.63 -4.39
CA HIS A 36 -16.64 -29.04 -3.17
C HIS A 36 -16.80 -30.11 -2.07
N LYS A 37 -16.10 -29.92 -0.95
CA LYS A 37 -16.17 -30.81 0.21
C LYS A 37 -16.08 -30.03 1.52
N THR A 38 -16.65 -30.59 2.58
CA THR A 38 -16.56 -30.04 3.93
C THR A 38 -15.94 -31.06 4.87
N VAL A 39 -14.98 -30.64 5.68
CA VAL A 39 -14.30 -31.47 6.67
C VAL A 39 -14.25 -30.78 8.02
N LYS A 40 -14.16 -31.58 9.10
CA LYS A 40 -13.90 -31.07 10.45
C LYS A 40 -12.48 -31.42 10.83
N LEU A 41 -11.66 -30.42 11.10
CA LEU A 41 -10.25 -30.58 11.40
C LEU A 41 -9.96 -30.19 12.84
N VAL A 42 -9.13 -31.00 13.49
CA VAL A 42 -8.51 -30.67 14.79
C VAL A 42 -7.01 -30.68 14.57
N ASN A 43 -6.37 -29.53 14.74
CA ASN A 43 -4.91 -29.40 14.66
C ASN A 43 -4.39 -29.20 16.08
N ILE A 44 -3.42 -29.98 16.50
CA ILE A 44 -2.71 -29.84 17.75
C ILE A 44 -1.30 -29.39 17.43
N TYR A 45 -0.89 -28.25 17.98
CA TYR A 45 0.44 -27.71 17.81
C TYR A 45 1.33 -28.10 18.97
N TYR A 46 2.57 -28.42 18.65
CA TYR A 46 3.55 -28.97 19.57
C TYR A 46 4.87 -28.19 19.46
N ASP A 47 5.52 -28.01 20.60
CA ASP A 47 6.89 -27.53 20.73
C ASP A 47 7.43 -27.93 22.10
N THR A 48 8.67 -27.60 22.38
CA THR A 48 9.18 -27.67 23.77
C THR A 48 8.62 -26.51 24.60
N ARG A 49 8.73 -26.60 25.93
CA ARG A 49 8.35 -25.51 26.83
C ARG A 49 9.01 -24.19 26.49
N ASP A 50 10.28 -24.24 26.04
CA ASP A 50 11.10 -23.08 25.72
C ASP A 50 11.02 -22.70 24.22
N LEU A 51 10.12 -23.34 23.45
CA LEU A 51 9.88 -23.06 22.04
C LEU A 51 11.10 -23.28 21.14
N LEU A 52 11.88 -24.34 21.32
CA LEU A 52 13.07 -24.62 20.55
C LEU A 52 12.80 -24.80 19.04
N LEU A 53 11.66 -25.42 18.68
CA LEU A 53 11.28 -25.53 17.27
C LEU A 53 10.96 -24.14 16.67
N GLN A 54 10.22 -23.30 17.39
CA GLN A 54 9.88 -21.95 16.97
C GLN A 54 11.12 -21.07 16.79
N GLN A 55 12.13 -21.19 17.66
CA GLN A 55 13.38 -20.43 17.55
C GLN A 55 14.12 -20.75 16.24
N GLU A 56 13.99 -21.98 15.73
CA GLU A 56 14.53 -22.40 14.43
C GLU A 56 13.54 -22.18 13.27
N GLY A 57 12.47 -21.43 13.49
CA GLY A 57 11.46 -21.15 12.47
C GLY A 57 10.61 -22.36 12.08
N ILE A 58 10.49 -23.37 12.95
CA ILE A 58 9.75 -24.60 12.70
C ILE A 58 8.41 -24.57 13.43
N ALA A 59 7.31 -24.71 12.69
CA ALA A 59 5.98 -24.94 13.25
C ALA A 59 5.57 -26.39 13.06
N TYR A 60 5.37 -27.12 14.16
CA TYR A 60 4.99 -28.53 14.14
C TYR A 60 3.55 -28.73 14.61
N ARG A 61 2.77 -29.47 13.81
CA ARG A 61 1.40 -29.86 14.19
C ARG A 61 1.07 -31.29 13.83
N VAL A 62 0.11 -31.87 14.55
CA VAL A 62 -0.60 -33.07 14.10
C VAL A 62 -2.06 -32.73 13.86
N ARG A 63 -2.54 -33.01 12.66
CA ARG A 63 -3.90 -32.78 12.18
C ARG A 63 -4.71 -34.06 12.25
N GLN A 64 -5.87 -34.00 12.84
CA GLN A 64 -6.89 -35.06 12.78
C GLN A 64 -7.99 -34.68 11.79
N ASN A 65 -8.30 -35.59 10.86
CA ASN A 65 -9.41 -35.50 9.93
C ASN A 65 -10.21 -36.83 10.00
N GLY A 66 -11.27 -36.84 10.77
CA GLY A 66 -12.02 -38.07 11.10
C GLY A 66 -11.13 -39.08 11.83
N LYS A 67 -10.86 -40.22 11.18
CA LYS A 67 -9.99 -41.29 11.73
C LYS A 67 -8.53 -41.20 11.24
N LYS A 68 -8.21 -40.24 10.35
CA LYS A 68 -6.86 -40.08 9.78
C LYS A 68 -6.09 -39.01 10.55
N TYR A 69 -4.80 -39.23 10.68
CA TYR A 69 -3.87 -38.28 11.30
C TYR A 69 -2.72 -37.97 10.34
N GLU A 70 -2.27 -36.74 10.36
CA GLU A 70 -1.20 -36.19 9.53
C GLU A 70 -0.31 -35.30 10.37
N ALA A 71 0.97 -35.60 10.44
CA ALA A 71 1.99 -34.76 11.01
C ALA A 71 2.49 -33.77 9.96
N THR A 72 2.62 -32.50 10.31
CA THR A 72 3.06 -31.43 9.42
C THR A 72 4.14 -30.62 10.07
N ILE A 73 5.23 -30.38 9.36
CA ILE A 73 6.21 -29.34 9.66
C ILE A 73 6.11 -28.24 8.59
N LYS A 74 5.99 -26.99 9.03
CA LYS A 74 6.12 -25.80 8.19
C LYS A 74 7.36 -25.02 8.61
N LEU A 75 8.23 -24.70 7.64
CA LEU A 75 9.41 -23.88 7.87
C LEU A 75 9.06 -22.41 7.59
N SER A 76 9.55 -21.51 8.44
CA SER A 76 9.38 -20.07 8.24
C SER A 76 10.08 -19.64 6.96
N GLN A 77 9.36 -18.96 6.08
CA GLN A 77 9.89 -18.33 4.86
C GLN A 77 9.24 -16.96 4.66
N LYS A 78 9.39 -16.38 3.47
CA LYS A 78 8.94 -15.03 3.15
C LYS A 78 7.43 -14.87 3.34
N GLU A 79 7.04 -13.88 4.15
CA GLU A 79 5.65 -13.46 4.36
C GLU A 79 5.47 -12.00 3.97
N ALA A 80 4.36 -11.68 3.32
CA ALA A 80 4.00 -10.32 2.97
C ALA A 80 2.47 -10.18 2.91
N GLY A 81 1.88 -9.37 3.77
CA GLY A 81 0.48 -8.96 3.71
C GLY A 81 -0.53 -10.11 3.53
N GLY A 82 -0.36 -11.21 4.28
CA GLY A 82 -1.20 -12.41 4.15
C GLY A 82 -0.78 -13.38 3.03
N LEU A 83 0.14 -12.98 2.13
CA LEU A 83 0.80 -13.89 1.19
C LEU A 83 1.92 -14.63 1.93
N SER A 84 1.95 -15.94 1.84
CA SER A 84 3.03 -16.77 2.36
C SER A 84 3.49 -17.79 1.32
N ALA A 85 4.81 -18.01 1.28
CA ALA A 85 5.43 -19.11 0.53
C ALA A 85 6.31 -19.89 1.51
N ARG A 86 5.96 -21.13 1.81
CA ARG A 86 6.61 -21.93 2.86
C ARG A 86 6.88 -23.33 2.40
N GLN A 87 8.00 -23.91 2.86
CA GLN A 87 8.23 -25.33 2.75
C GLN A 87 7.35 -26.07 3.76
N GLU A 88 6.60 -27.06 3.28
CA GLU A 88 5.72 -27.89 4.07
C GLU A 88 6.01 -29.38 3.85
N TYR A 89 6.19 -30.09 4.96
CA TYR A 89 6.39 -31.54 4.97
C TYR A 89 5.21 -32.21 5.67
N ASN A 90 4.50 -33.07 4.96
CA ASN A 90 3.32 -33.78 5.45
C ASN A 90 3.57 -35.27 5.47
N VAL A 91 3.31 -35.91 6.62
CA VAL A 91 3.48 -37.36 6.81
C VAL A 91 2.25 -37.94 7.49
N ALA A 92 1.70 -39.00 6.92
CA ALA A 92 0.60 -39.74 7.53
C ALA A 92 1.09 -40.46 8.80
N VAL A 93 0.37 -40.28 9.92
CA VAL A 93 0.72 -40.90 11.21
C VAL A 93 -0.47 -41.65 11.81
N LYS A 94 -0.23 -42.49 12.82
CA LYS A 94 -1.25 -43.39 13.38
C LYS A 94 -2.20 -42.70 14.37
N ASN A 95 -1.73 -41.67 15.07
CA ASN A 95 -2.47 -40.98 16.13
C ASN A 95 -1.93 -39.55 16.32
N ALA A 96 -2.44 -38.86 17.35
CA ALA A 96 -2.06 -37.47 17.63
C ALA A 96 -0.77 -37.31 18.45
N LYS A 97 -0.07 -38.39 18.83
CA LYS A 97 1.20 -38.26 19.55
C LYS A 97 2.26 -37.57 18.68
N PRO A 98 3.03 -36.61 19.23
CA PRO A 98 4.11 -36.00 18.50
C PRO A 98 5.25 -37.01 18.25
N ASP A 99 5.72 -37.08 17.00
CA ASP A 99 6.84 -37.91 16.59
C ASP A 99 7.57 -37.18 15.44
N LEU A 100 8.73 -36.63 15.71
CA LEU A 100 9.52 -35.89 14.72
C LEU A 100 10.39 -36.81 13.85
N SER A 101 10.59 -38.08 14.28
CA SER A 101 11.40 -39.04 13.53
C SER A 101 10.79 -39.38 12.15
N VAL A 102 9.47 -39.23 12.01
CA VAL A 102 8.75 -39.52 10.77
C VAL A 102 9.13 -38.59 9.60
N PHE A 103 9.75 -37.44 9.88
CA PHE A 103 10.13 -36.48 8.84
C PHE A 103 11.46 -36.77 8.17
N ALA A 104 12.31 -37.62 8.74
CA ALA A 104 13.56 -38.04 8.13
C ALA A 104 13.33 -38.71 6.76
N GLU A 105 12.33 -39.56 6.65
CA GLU A 105 11.93 -40.21 5.39
C GLU A 105 11.25 -39.25 4.40
N ALA A 106 10.73 -38.11 4.88
CA ALA A 106 10.11 -37.07 4.06
C ALA A 106 11.12 -36.09 3.44
N GLY A 107 12.42 -36.28 3.71
CA GLY A 107 13.49 -35.45 3.13
C GLY A 107 13.71 -34.14 3.88
N LEU A 108 13.29 -34.03 5.13
CA LEU A 108 13.60 -32.88 5.98
C LEU A 108 14.96 -33.08 6.65
N GLU A 109 15.92 -32.26 6.30
CA GLU A 109 17.29 -32.31 6.80
C GLU A 109 17.42 -31.47 8.10
N VAL A 110 16.81 -31.95 9.21
CA VAL A 110 16.93 -31.35 10.55
C VAL A 110 17.30 -32.43 11.54
N ASP A 111 18.41 -32.24 12.26
CA ASP A 111 18.78 -33.08 13.39
C ASP A 111 18.00 -32.68 14.66
N PHE A 112 16.80 -33.24 14.80
CA PHE A 112 15.96 -32.97 15.96
C PHE A 112 16.55 -33.46 17.28
N ASN A 113 17.42 -34.49 17.28
CA ASN A 113 18.07 -34.95 18.49
C ASN A 113 19.05 -33.89 19.03
N SER A 114 19.85 -33.34 18.13
CA SER A 114 20.76 -32.25 18.49
C SER A 114 20.00 -30.97 18.89
N LEU A 115 18.95 -30.62 18.14
CA LEU A 115 18.15 -29.43 18.40
C LEU A 115 17.42 -29.47 19.75
N LEU A 116 16.80 -30.57 20.07
CA LEU A 116 15.98 -30.70 21.28
C LEU A 116 16.81 -31.08 22.52
N GLY A 117 17.92 -31.79 22.35
CA GLY A 117 18.67 -32.33 23.47
C GLY A 117 17.76 -33.13 24.41
N PRO A 118 17.75 -32.80 25.74
CA PRO A 118 16.90 -33.47 26.72
C PRO A 118 15.46 -32.92 26.79
N ALA A 119 15.12 -31.85 26.01
CA ALA A 119 13.82 -31.21 26.07
C ALA A 119 12.73 -32.10 25.46
N GLN A 120 11.58 -32.11 26.09
CA GLN A 120 10.44 -32.89 25.63
C GLN A 120 9.45 -32.04 24.83
N ILE A 121 8.92 -32.62 23.76
CA ILE A 121 7.85 -32.04 22.98
C ILE A 121 6.53 -32.16 23.73
N GLU A 122 5.86 -31.04 23.95
CA GLU A 122 4.58 -30.95 24.62
C GLU A 122 3.53 -30.26 23.75
N LYS A 123 2.26 -30.49 24.07
CA LYS A 123 1.16 -29.80 23.42
C LYS A 123 1.10 -28.35 23.90
N LEU A 124 1.15 -27.41 22.97
CA LEU A 124 0.98 -25.98 23.25
C LEU A 124 -0.49 -25.57 23.24
N PHE A 125 -1.17 -25.80 22.12
CA PHE A 125 -2.57 -25.40 21.93
C PHE A 125 -3.25 -26.23 20.83
N SER A 126 -4.55 -25.98 20.62
CA SER A 126 -5.31 -26.63 19.56
C SER A 126 -6.14 -25.66 18.74
N VAL A 127 -6.30 -26.00 17.45
CA VAL A 127 -7.13 -25.28 16.49
C VAL A 127 -8.21 -26.23 15.98
N ARG A 128 -9.46 -25.82 16.08
CA ARG A 128 -10.61 -26.60 15.61
C ARG A 128 -11.37 -25.79 14.58
N VAL A 129 -11.49 -26.32 13.35
CA VAL A 129 -12.18 -25.65 12.26
C VAL A 129 -13.10 -26.62 11.51
N LYS A 130 -14.21 -26.07 11.04
CA LYS A 130 -14.95 -26.59 9.91
C LYS A 130 -14.35 -25.97 8.67
N ARG A 131 -13.74 -26.77 7.79
CA ARG A 131 -13.11 -26.32 6.55
C ARG A 131 -14.00 -26.71 5.37
N GLU A 132 -14.39 -25.73 4.58
CA GLU A 132 -15.05 -25.91 3.29
C GLU A 132 -14.00 -25.71 2.19
N ILE A 133 -13.85 -26.69 1.31
CA ILE A 133 -12.77 -26.73 0.30
C ILE A 133 -13.39 -26.77 -1.08
N LEU A 134 -12.88 -25.91 -1.99
CA LEU A 134 -13.26 -25.83 -3.38
C LEU A 134 -11.99 -25.74 -4.25
N LEU A 135 -11.99 -26.40 -5.40
CA LEU A 135 -10.98 -26.16 -6.44
C LEU A 135 -11.57 -25.21 -7.49
N LEU A 136 -10.86 -24.13 -7.77
CA LEU A 136 -11.27 -23.05 -8.65
C LEU A 136 -10.35 -22.98 -9.86
N GLN A 137 -10.88 -23.17 -11.09
CA GLN A 137 -10.15 -22.91 -12.32
C GLN A 137 -10.17 -21.42 -12.61
N VAL A 138 -9.15 -20.70 -12.13
CA VAL A 138 -9.08 -19.23 -12.16
C VAL A 138 -8.79 -18.74 -13.58
N THR A 139 -7.78 -19.30 -14.22
CA THR A 139 -7.47 -19.14 -15.65
C THR A 139 -7.41 -20.53 -16.31
N LYS A 140 -7.01 -20.63 -17.57
CA LYS A 140 -6.81 -21.94 -18.22
C LYS A 140 -5.67 -22.73 -17.58
N GLU A 141 -4.64 -22.01 -17.15
CA GLU A 141 -3.39 -22.55 -16.63
C GLU A 141 -3.35 -22.60 -15.09
N THR A 142 -4.21 -21.81 -14.40
CA THR A 142 -4.12 -21.63 -12.95
C THR A 142 -5.29 -22.26 -12.22
N LEU A 143 -4.97 -23.23 -11.36
CA LEU A 143 -5.87 -23.90 -10.43
C LEU A 143 -5.55 -23.45 -9.00
N VAL A 144 -6.57 -23.00 -8.28
CA VAL A 144 -6.47 -22.52 -6.90
C VAL A 144 -7.34 -23.38 -6.00
N GLU A 145 -6.81 -23.85 -4.88
CA GLU A 145 -7.62 -24.37 -3.78
C GLU A 145 -8.08 -23.20 -2.90
N MET A 146 -9.38 -23.07 -2.73
CA MET A 146 -9.99 -22.13 -1.80
C MET A 146 -10.49 -22.91 -0.59
N ALA A 147 -9.94 -22.62 0.58
CA ALA A 147 -10.36 -23.21 1.85
C ALA A 147 -10.99 -22.13 2.75
N ILE A 148 -12.22 -22.34 3.17
CA ILE A 148 -12.93 -21.45 4.11
C ILE A 148 -12.91 -22.13 5.47
N ASP A 149 -12.19 -21.51 6.42
CA ASP A 149 -12.06 -21.99 7.80
C ASP A 149 -12.95 -21.22 8.74
N GLN A 150 -13.82 -21.94 9.45
CA GLN A 150 -14.66 -21.39 10.52
C GLN A 150 -14.45 -22.19 11.80
N GLY A 151 -14.02 -21.52 12.86
CA GLY A 151 -13.72 -22.21 14.10
C GLY A 151 -13.02 -21.35 15.13
N PHE A 152 -12.06 -21.93 15.84
CA PHE A 152 -11.34 -21.22 16.90
C PHE A 152 -9.99 -21.85 17.23
N ILE A 153 -9.09 -21.01 17.75
CA ILE A 153 -7.85 -21.38 18.43
C ILE A 153 -8.14 -21.43 19.93
N SER A 154 -7.68 -22.46 20.62
CA SER A 154 -7.76 -22.57 22.08
C SER A 154 -6.39 -22.76 22.68
N ALA A 155 -5.93 -21.79 23.48
CA ALA A 155 -4.60 -21.74 24.07
C ALA A 155 -4.69 -21.11 25.48
N GLY A 156 -4.08 -21.72 26.51
CA GLY A 156 -4.01 -21.14 27.86
C GLY A 156 -5.34 -20.71 28.47
N GLY A 157 -6.44 -21.43 28.20
CA GLY A 157 -7.78 -21.04 28.62
C GLY A 157 -8.46 -19.93 27.82
N LYS A 158 -7.70 -19.24 26.94
CA LYS A 158 -8.20 -18.20 26.02
C LYS A 158 -8.69 -18.83 24.71
N LYS A 159 -9.56 -18.11 23.99
CA LYS A 159 -10.04 -18.51 22.65
C LYS A 159 -10.01 -17.32 21.70
N GLU A 160 -9.63 -17.60 20.45
CA GLU A 160 -9.70 -16.65 19.33
C GLU A 160 -10.48 -17.28 18.18
N THR A 161 -11.44 -16.54 17.62
CA THR A 161 -12.28 -17.01 16.50
C THR A 161 -11.46 -17.04 15.20
N ILE A 162 -11.76 -18.04 14.36
CA ILE A 162 -11.25 -18.16 12.99
C ILE A 162 -12.45 -18.04 12.05
N ASP A 163 -12.44 -16.99 11.22
CA ASP A 163 -13.29 -16.82 10.06
C ASP A 163 -12.40 -16.32 8.93
N GLU A 164 -11.83 -17.24 8.15
CA GLU A 164 -10.82 -16.92 7.14
C GLU A 164 -10.98 -17.72 5.85
N VAL A 165 -10.45 -17.17 4.75
CA VAL A 165 -10.32 -17.81 3.44
C VAL A 165 -8.85 -17.93 3.13
N GLU A 166 -8.39 -19.14 2.87
CA GLU A 166 -7.06 -19.43 2.33
C GLU A 166 -7.20 -19.73 0.83
N LEU A 167 -6.37 -19.11 0.01
CA LEU A 167 -6.30 -19.30 -1.43
C LEU A 167 -4.91 -19.80 -1.77
N GLU A 168 -4.79 -21.06 -2.14
CA GLU A 168 -3.52 -21.73 -2.42
C GLU A 168 -3.38 -22.06 -3.91
N VAL A 169 -2.24 -21.72 -4.52
CA VAL A 169 -1.93 -22.12 -5.89
C VAL A 169 -1.59 -23.61 -5.92
N LYS A 170 -2.40 -24.40 -6.62
CA LYS A 170 -2.09 -25.80 -6.91
C LYS A 170 -1.35 -25.97 -8.24
N GLU A 171 -1.72 -25.17 -9.24
CA GLU A 171 -1.08 -25.12 -10.56
C GLU A 171 -1.13 -23.67 -11.07
N GLY A 172 -0.15 -23.25 -11.86
CA GLY A 172 -0.13 -21.94 -12.52
C GLY A 172 0.74 -20.90 -11.83
N SER A 173 0.28 -19.62 -11.79
CA SER A 173 1.11 -18.49 -11.43
C SER A 173 0.63 -17.74 -10.19
N LEU A 174 1.58 -17.14 -9.45
CA LEU A 174 1.30 -16.22 -8.37
C LEU A 174 0.56 -14.94 -8.86
N ALA A 175 0.89 -14.45 -10.05
CA ALA A 175 0.24 -13.27 -10.63
C ALA A 175 -1.28 -13.50 -10.81
N ASP A 176 -1.68 -14.68 -11.28
CA ASP A 176 -3.10 -15.03 -11.42
C ASP A 176 -3.80 -15.15 -10.06
N LEU A 177 -3.14 -15.73 -9.05
CA LEU A 177 -3.66 -15.80 -7.69
C LEU A 177 -3.91 -14.40 -7.14
N LEU A 178 -2.93 -13.51 -7.24
CA LEU A 178 -3.02 -12.12 -6.77
C LEU A 178 -4.14 -11.36 -7.50
N ALA A 179 -4.21 -11.48 -8.84
CA ALA A 179 -5.27 -10.86 -9.64
C ALA A 179 -6.67 -11.37 -9.27
N TYR A 180 -6.77 -12.65 -8.97
CA TYR A 180 -8.02 -13.25 -8.52
C TYR A 180 -8.41 -12.77 -7.12
N THR A 181 -7.46 -12.69 -6.21
CA THR A 181 -7.65 -12.16 -4.84
C THR A 181 -8.11 -10.70 -4.87
N ALA A 182 -7.54 -9.87 -5.75
CA ALA A 182 -8.01 -8.49 -5.95
C ALA A 182 -9.50 -8.43 -6.35
N LYS A 183 -9.96 -9.36 -7.21
CA LYS A 183 -11.38 -9.46 -7.57
C LYS A 183 -12.26 -9.93 -6.41
N ILE A 184 -11.78 -10.82 -5.56
CA ILE A 184 -12.48 -11.22 -4.32
C ILE A 184 -12.65 -10.01 -3.41
N ALA A 185 -11.60 -9.23 -3.18
CA ALA A 185 -11.65 -8.02 -2.36
C ALA A 185 -12.59 -6.94 -2.91
N ALA A 186 -12.80 -6.90 -4.23
CA ALA A 186 -13.80 -6.03 -4.86
C ALA A 186 -15.24 -6.56 -4.75
N THR A 187 -15.44 -7.83 -4.33
CA THR A 187 -16.76 -8.48 -4.27
C THR A 187 -17.33 -8.48 -2.86
N VAL A 188 -16.50 -8.74 -1.85
CA VAL A 188 -16.85 -8.75 -0.42
C VAL A 188 -15.74 -8.11 0.38
N PRO A 189 -16.06 -7.48 1.53
CA PRO A 189 -15.05 -6.96 2.43
C PRO A 189 -14.14 -8.10 2.94
N VAL A 190 -12.85 -8.01 2.64
CA VAL A 190 -11.83 -8.92 3.15
C VAL A 190 -10.64 -8.13 3.65
N PHE A 191 -9.99 -8.67 4.67
CA PHE A 191 -8.77 -8.14 5.25
C PHE A 191 -7.70 -9.21 5.19
N THR A 192 -6.45 -8.84 5.28
CA THR A 192 -5.38 -9.84 5.29
C THR A 192 -5.06 -10.30 6.71
N GLU A 193 -4.65 -11.55 6.90
CA GLU A 193 -4.08 -12.04 8.15
C GLU A 193 -2.66 -12.54 7.87
N SER A 194 -1.69 -11.73 8.24
CA SER A 194 -0.27 -12.06 8.07
C SER A 194 0.18 -13.16 9.04
N ARG A 195 -0.43 -13.24 10.24
CA ARG A 195 -0.04 -14.22 11.24
C ARG A 195 -0.58 -15.61 10.90
N SER A 196 0.25 -16.62 11.01
CA SER A 196 -0.18 -18.01 10.93
C SER A 196 -1.07 -18.39 12.13
N LYS A 197 -1.89 -19.45 12.00
CA LYS A 197 -2.62 -20.02 13.14
C LYS A 197 -1.69 -20.40 14.30
N TYR A 198 -0.42 -20.75 14.00
CA TYR A 198 0.62 -21.01 14.99
C TYR A 198 1.01 -19.73 15.74
N ALA A 199 1.34 -18.66 15.03
CA ALA A 199 1.69 -17.36 15.64
C ALA A 199 0.54 -16.81 16.49
N ARG A 200 -0.71 -16.90 16.01
CA ARG A 200 -1.91 -16.50 16.76
C ARG A 200 -2.09 -17.32 18.05
N GLY A 201 -1.81 -18.63 17.99
CA GLY A 201 -1.84 -19.49 19.17
C GLY A 201 -0.76 -19.15 20.20
N LEU A 202 0.44 -18.82 19.76
CA LEU A 202 1.53 -18.33 20.64
C LEU A 202 1.20 -16.97 21.26
N ALA A 203 0.58 -16.06 20.51
CA ALA A 203 0.13 -14.76 21.04
C ALA A 203 -0.92 -14.93 22.14
N LEU A 204 -1.84 -15.89 22.03
CA LEU A 204 -2.80 -16.21 23.10
C LEU A 204 -2.14 -16.75 24.36
N LEU A 205 -0.95 -17.36 24.23
CA LEU A 205 -0.14 -17.84 25.34
C LEU A 205 0.79 -16.76 25.92
N ASP A 206 0.72 -15.53 25.40
CA ASP A 206 1.61 -14.42 25.73
C ASP A 206 3.11 -14.76 25.47
N LYS A 207 3.36 -15.61 24.45
CA LYS A 207 4.69 -16.10 24.04
C LYS A 207 5.18 -15.48 22.73
N LEU A 208 4.49 -14.48 22.19
CA LEU A 208 4.87 -13.75 20.99
C LEU A 208 4.66 -12.26 21.23
N GLU A 209 5.74 -11.48 21.04
CA GLU A 209 5.63 -10.02 21.09
C GLU A 209 4.89 -9.49 19.86
N PRO A 210 4.05 -8.44 20.02
CA PRO A 210 3.42 -7.78 18.90
C PRO A 210 4.47 -7.19 17.95
N GLU A 211 4.35 -7.42 16.65
CA GLU A 211 5.16 -6.70 15.67
C GLU A 211 4.80 -5.21 15.68
N GLY A 212 5.83 -4.35 15.65
CA GLY A 212 5.66 -2.90 15.54
C GLY A 212 5.22 -2.47 14.13
N THR A 213 4.85 -1.20 13.98
CA THR A 213 4.55 -0.61 12.66
C THR A 213 5.77 -0.69 11.74
N ARG A 214 5.56 -1.11 10.49
CA ARG A 214 6.63 -1.21 9.49
C ARG A 214 6.92 0.17 8.90
N PRO A 215 8.17 0.67 8.99
CA PRO A 215 8.54 1.91 8.33
C PRO A 215 8.52 1.75 6.81
N VAL A 216 8.45 2.87 6.09
CA VAL A 216 8.71 2.88 4.65
C VAL A 216 10.16 2.41 4.43
N PRO A 217 10.41 1.39 3.58
CA PRO A 217 11.74 0.83 3.43
C PRO A 217 12.69 1.81 2.74
N GLU A 218 13.94 1.80 3.18
CA GLU A 218 15.01 2.50 2.46
C GLU A 218 15.28 1.83 1.11
N ILE A 219 15.69 2.65 0.13
CA ILE A 219 16.02 2.19 -1.21
C ILE A 219 17.47 1.73 -1.24
N ASP A 220 17.70 0.52 -1.67
CA ASP A 220 19.05 0.05 -2.01
C ASP A 220 19.35 0.38 -3.48
N TRP A 221 20.13 1.44 -3.68
CA TRP A 221 20.47 1.94 -5.01
C TRP A 221 21.45 1.06 -5.78
N GLU A 222 22.17 0.16 -5.09
CA GLU A 222 23.10 -0.80 -5.69
C GLU A 222 22.42 -2.10 -6.12
N ASN A 223 21.21 -2.36 -5.60
CA ASN A 223 20.46 -3.56 -5.92
C ASN A 223 19.90 -3.50 -7.37
N ASP A 224 19.61 -4.68 -7.93
CA ASP A 224 18.86 -4.78 -9.18
C ASP A 224 17.53 -4.05 -9.05
N TYR A 225 17.18 -3.22 -10.06
CA TYR A 225 16.00 -2.38 -9.97
C TYR A 225 14.70 -3.17 -9.88
N SER A 226 14.62 -4.35 -10.54
CA SER A 226 13.41 -5.19 -10.48
C SER A 226 13.23 -5.81 -9.11
N ALA A 227 14.33 -6.25 -8.49
CA ALA A 227 14.34 -6.79 -7.14
C ALA A 227 14.02 -5.72 -6.10
N GLU A 228 14.62 -4.53 -6.21
CA GLU A 228 14.34 -3.42 -5.30
C GLU A 228 12.90 -2.91 -5.44
N TYR A 229 12.38 -2.86 -6.66
CA TYR A 229 11.01 -2.52 -6.94
C TYR A 229 10.02 -3.49 -6.28
N LYS A 230 10.22 -4.78 -6.48
CA LYS A 230 9.41 -5.82 -5.83
C LYS A 230 9.45 -5.67 -4.31
N LYS A 231 10.63 -5.50 -3.72
CA LYS A 231 10.82 -5.27 -2.29
C LYS A 231 9.99 -4.07 -1.79
N GLN A 232 10.08 -2.91 -2.45
CA GLN A 232 9.35 -1.71 -2.06
C GLN A 232 7.83 -1.91 -2.13
N PHE A 233 7.33 -2.56 -3.19
CA PHE A 233 5.92 -2.83 -3.35
C PHE A 233 5.39 -3.83 -2.34
N TYR A 234 6.14 -4.90 -2.04
CA TYR A 234 5.74 -5.88 -1.04
C TYR A 234 5.75 -5.28 0.38
N VAL A 235 6.79 -4.56 0.76
CA VAL A 235 6.88 -3.96 2.10
C VAL A 235 5.82 -2.88 2.30
N CYS A 236 5.67 -1.96 1.34
CA CYS A 236 4.62 -0.92 1.43
C CYS A 236 3.21 -1.52 1.41
N GLY A 237 2.96 -2.52 0.57
CA GLY A 237 1.66 -3.18 0.50
C GLY A 237 1.32 -3.94 1.77
N THR A 238 2.30 -4.64 2.36
CA THR A 238 2.15 -5.32 3.64
C THR A 238 1.79 -4.32 4.75
N ALA A 239 2.52 -3.20 4.84
CA ALA A 239 2.24 -2.15 5.82
C ALA A 239 0.82 -1.58 5.65
N ILE A 240 0.38 -1.32 4.41
CA ILE A 240 -0.99 -0.85 4.13
C ILE A 240 -2.03 -1.85 4.63
N MET A 241 -1.83 -3.15 4.41
CA MET A 241 -2.76 -4.18 4.80
C MET A 241 -2.81 -4.39 6.32
N GLU A 242 -1.67 -4.34 7.00
CA GLU A 242 -1.58 -4.42 8.46
C GLU A 242 -2.24 -3.21 9.12
N GLU A 243 -1.94 -2.01 8.66
CA GLU A 243 -2.56 -0.77 9.14
C GLU A 243 -4.07 -0.72 8.84
N GLN A 244 -4.51 -1.33 7.72
CA GLN A 244 -5.94 -1.47 7.42
C GLN A 244 -6.67 -2.24 8.51
N ASN A 245 -6.08 -3.31 9.06
CA ASN A 245 -6.67 -4.09 10.14
C ASN A 245 -6.80 -3.25 11.42
N VAL A 246 -5.73 -2.55 11.81
CA VAL A 246 -5.74 -1.66 12.98
C VAL A 246 -6.75 -0.53 12.81
N PHE A 247 -6.80 0.07 11.62
CA PHE A 247 -7.72 1.16 11.28
C PHE A 247 -9.18 0.72 11.31
N ALA A 248 -9.47 -0.53 10.88
CA ALA A 248 -10.82 -1.09 10.89
C ALA A 248 -11.38 -1.26 12.32
N ASP A 249 -10.52 -1.57 13.28
CA ASP A 249 -10.89 -1.78 14.68
C ASP A 249 -11.03 -0.47 15.48
N CYS A 250 -10.55 0.66 14.94
CA CYS A 250 -10.50 1.93 15.65
C CYS A 250 -11.21 3.07 14.91
N SER A 251 -12.47 3.33 15.24
CA SER A 251 -13.29 4.39 14.64
C SER A 251 -12.77 5.82 14.85
N ARG A 252 -11.78 6.03 15.73
CA ARG A 252 -11.19 7.35 16.00
C ARG A 252 -10.04 7.71 15.05
N LEU A 253 -9.60 6.79 14.20
CA LEU A 253 -8.47 7.00 13.30
C LEU A 253 -8.84 7.59 11.94
N GLN A 254 -10.15 7.81 11.63
CA GLN A 254 -10.57 8.26 10.30
C GLN A 254 -9.90 9.56 9.85
N THR A 255 -9.62 10.49 10.76
CA THR A 255 -8.91 11.74 10.45
C THR A 255 -7.39 11.59 10.39
N GLU A 256 -6.84 10.43 10.75
CA GLU A 256 -5.40 10.13 10.68
C GLU A 256 -5.02 9.25 9.47
N ALA A 257 -5.99 8.88 8.64
CA ALA A 257 -5.78 8.00 7.50
C ALA A 257 -4.69 8.49 6.53
N ASP A 258 -4.56 9.81 6.34
CA ASP A 258 -3.49 10.39 5.52
C ASP A 258 -2.10 10.15 6.12
N ARG A 259 -1.95 10.17 7.44
CA ARG A 259 -0.68 9.90 8.12
C ARG A 259 -0.32 8.41 8.05
N ILE A 260 -1.32 7.54 8.12
CA ILE A 260 -1.16 6.09 8.15
C ILE A 260 -0.83 5.54 6.76
N PHE A 261 -1.68 5.80 5.76
CA PHE A 261 -1.61 5.13 4.46
C PHE A 261 -0.82 5.90 3.39
N LEU A 262 -0.84 7.24 3.44
CA LEU A 262 -0.25 8.05 2.37
C LEU A 262 1.24 7.80 2.15
N PRO A 263 2.11 7.64 3.17
CA PRO A 263 3.53 7.40 2.95
C PRO A 263 3.81 6.17 2.08
N HIS A 264 3.12 5.07 2.34
CA HIS A 264 3.31 3.80 1.63
C HIS A 264 2.77 3.86 0.19
N PHE A 265 1.55 4.38 -0.02
CA PHE A 265 1.01 4.56 -1.37
C PHE A 265 1.82 5.58 -2.19
N ALA A 266 2.32 6.65 -1.57
CA ALA A 266 3.16 7.64 -2.24
C ALA A 266 4.50 7.04 -2.66
N ARG A 267 5.12 6.18 -1.83
CA ARG A 267 6.33 5.45 -2.18
C ARG A 267 6.11 4.53 -3.38
N MET A 268 5.01 3.77 -3.39
CA MET A 268 4.65 2.95 -4.55
C MET A 268 4.46 3.81 -5.82
N GLN A 269 3.82 4.98 -5.71
CA GLN A 269 3.64 5.89 -6.83
C GLN A 269 4.96 6.42 -7.36
N GLU A 270 5.89 6.77 -6.49
CA GLU A 270 7.22 7.24 -6.85
C GLU A 270 8.00 6.18 -7.63
N PHE A 271 8.04 4.94 -7.10
CA PHE A 271 8.68 3.83 -7.79
C PHE A 271 8.05 3.55 -9.16
N LEU A 272 6.72 3.54 -9.23
CA LEU A 272 6.03 3.36 -10.50
C LEU A 272 6.37 4.45 -11.52
N TYR A 273 6.54 5.69 -11.07
CA TYR A 273 6.97 6.78 -11.95
C TYR A 273 8.36 6.54 -12.55
N TRP A 274 9.33 6.14 -11.72
CA TRP A 274 10.69 5.87 -12.19
C TRP A 274 10.77 4.68 -13.13
N LEU A 275 9.97 3.64 -12.89
CA LEU A 275 10.04 2.36 -13.60
C LEU A 275 9.07 2.23 -14.78
N GLN A 276 8.16 3.18 -14.94
CA GLN A 276 7.14 3.15 -15.99
C GLN A 276 7.67 2.79 -17.40
N PRO A 277 8.84 3.28 -17.86
CA PRO A 277 9.35 2.91 -19.19
C PRO A 277 9.88 1.49 -19.29
N MET A 278 10.20 0.85 -18.15
CA MET A 278 10.84 -0.46 -18.06
C MET A 278 9.86 -1.61 -17.84
N MET A 279 8.58 -1.28 -17.61
CA MET A 279 7.56 -2.26 -17.25
C MET A 279 6.28 -2.07 -18.08
N ASP A 280 5.79 -3.16 -18.65
CA ASP A 280 4.49 -3.17 -19.34
C ASP A 280 3.33 -3.12 -18.32
N GLY A 281 2.20 -2.52 -18.70
CA GLY A 281 1.00 -2.45 -17.84
C GLY A 281 1.00 -1.37 -16.75
N SER A 282 2.04 -0.54 -16.67
CA SER A 282 2.20 0.53 -15.67
C SER A 282 1.04 1.54 -15.60
N ALA A 283 0.35 1.78 -16.71
CA ALA A 283 -0.81 2.70 -16.75
C ALA A 283 -1.98 2.23 -15.86
N GLY A 284 -2.27 0.93 -15.86
CA GLY A 284 -3.30 0.33 -14.99
C GLY A 284 -2.93 0.45 -13.52
N MET A 285 -1.67 0.21 -13.18
CA MET A 285 -1.15 0.38 -11.82
C MET A 285 -1.26 1.84 -11.34
N GLN A 286 -0.98 2.81 -12.20
CA GLN A 286 -1.15 4.22 -11.87
C GLN A 286 -2.61 4.57 -11.56
N ALA A 287 -3.57 4.04 -12.32
CA ALA A 287 -5.00 4.26 -12.07
C ALA A 287 -5.41 3.73 -10.69
N ASN A 288 -5.00 2.51 -10.35
CA ASN A 288 -5.28 1.90 -9.04
C ASN A 288 -4.68 2.73 -7.88
N LEU A 289 -3.43 3.18 -8.02
CA LEU A 289 -2.80 4.04 -7.01
C LEU A 289 -3.51 5.38 -6.85
N GLN A 290 -3.99 6.00 -7.94
CA GLN A 290 -4.70 7.27 -7.87
C GLN A 290 -6.05 7.14 -7.15
N GLU A 291 -6.72 6.00 -7.23
CA GLU A 291 -7.96 5.73 -6.50
C GLU A 291 -7.72 5.81 -4.97
N ALA A 292 -6.63 5.22 -4.46
CA ALA A 292 -6.27 5.30 -3.05
C ALA A 292 -5.71 6.68 -2.66
N LEU A 293 -4.82 7.25 -3.47
CA LEU A 293 -4.08 8.46 -3.14
C LEU A 293 -4.96 9.72 -3.11
N ARG A 294 -5.91 9.84 -4.04
CA ARG A 294 -6.74 11.06 -4.17
C ARG A 294 -7.48 11.42 -2.88
N PRO A 295 -8.23 10.52 -2.21
CA PRO A 295 -8.90 10.86 -0.95
C PRO A 295 -7.92 11.17 0.18
N LEU A 296 -6.77 10.48 0.25
CA LEU A 296 -5.74 10.72 1.27
C LEU A 296 -5.09 12.11 1.12
N TYR A 297 -4.75 12.51 -0.11
CA TYR A 297 -4.26 13.87 -0.37
C TYR A 297 -5.32 14.93 -0.06
N ARG A 298 -6.60 14.67 -0.35
CA ARG A 298 -7.70 15.58 0.01
C ARG A 298 -7.83 15.73 1.53
N LEU A 299 -7.72 14.65 2.29
CA LEU A 299 -7.74 14.70 3.76
C LEU A 299 -6.59 15.54 4.30
N ARG A 300 -5.37 15.27 3.83
CA ARG A 300 -4.16 16.03 4.21
C ARG A 300 -4.32 17.52 3.93
N ALA A 301 -4.85 17.84 2.76
CA ALA A 301 -5.09 19.23 2.35
C ALA A 301 -6.18 19.92 3.18
N ALA A 302 -7.30 19.25 3.49
CA ALA A 302 -8.35 19.79 4.35
C ALA A 302 -7.83 20.05 5.77
N LYS A 303 -7.07 19.13 6.35
CA LYS A 303 -6.40 19.31 7.65
C LYS A 303 -5.42 20.51 7.64
N ALA A 304 -4.67 20.67 6.56
CA ALA A 304 -3.75 21.79 6.41
C ALA A 304 -4.50 23.14 6.28
N LEU A 305 -5.60 23.16 5.54
CA LEU A 305 -6.46 24.32 5.41
C LEU A 305 -7.08 24.73 6.76
N LEU A 306 -7.57 23.77 7.53
CA LEU A 306 -8.10 23.99 8.88
C LEU A 306 -7.03 24.58 9.82
N ARG A 307 -5.81 24.01 9.81
CA ARG A 307 -4.70 24.56 10.59
C ARG A 307 -4.35 25.99 10.18
N ARG A 308 -4.33 26.27 8.87
CA ARG A 308 -4.07 27.62 8.33
C ARG A 308 -5.12 28.61 8.82
N TRP A 309 -6.39 28.25 8.71
CA TRP A 309 -7.49 29.08 9.20
C TRP A 309 -7.36 29.38 10.70
N LYS A 310 -7.17 28.35 11.53
CA LYS A 310 -7.02 28.53 12.99
C LYS A 310 -5.87 29.49 13.33
N SER A 311 -4.75 29.40 12.61
CA SER A 311 -3.62 30.32 12.77
C SER A 311 -3.98 31.75 12.36
N LEU A 312 -4.61 31.95 11.21
CA LEU A 312 -5.04 33.28 10.72
C LEU A 312 -6.08 33.91 11.63
N PHE A 313 -7.05 33.13 12.09
CA PHE A 313 -8.10 33.60 12.98
C PHE A 313 -7.53 34.08 14.32
N LYS A 314 -6.57 33.34 14.87
CA LYS A 314 -5.83 33.75 16.08
C LYS A 314 -5.05 35.06 15.87
N LEU A 315 -4.36 35.19 14.73
CA LEU A 315 -3.60 36.43 14.39
C LEU A 315 -4.50 37.63 14.17
N ALA A 316 -5.74 37.43 13.81
CA ALA A 316 -6.71 38.52 13.61
C ALA A 316 -7.16 39.19 14.94
N ASP A 317 -6.87 38.60 16.08
CA ASP A 317 -7.06 39.18 17.43
C ASP A 317 -8.43 39.85 17.63
N GLY A 318 -9.50 39.09 17.45
CA GLY A 318 -10.89 39.52 17.56
C GLY A 318 -11.45 40.38 16.42
N ARG A 319 -10.60 40.87 15.49
CA ARG A 319 -11.04 41.73 14.36
C ARG A 319 -12.01 41.04 13.40
N LEU A 320 -12.05 39.71 13.38
CA LEU A 320 -12.93 38.88 12.52
C LEU A 320 -14.24 38.51 13.21
N GLY A 321 -14.47 38.88 14.45
CA GLY A 321 -15.68 38.53 15.23
C GLY A 321 -15.68 37.05 15.64
N SER A 322 -16.87 36.48 15.89
CA SER A 322 -17.01 35.05 16.25
C SER A 322 -16.69 34.12 15.08
N ASP A 323 -15.91 33.07 15.36
CA ASP A 323 -15.50 32.09 14.33
C ASP A 323 -16.70 31.33 13.73
N LYS A 324 -16.87 31.43 12.42
CA LYS A 324 -17.90 30.75 11.64
C LYS A 324 -17.33 29.74 10.63
N VAL A 325 -16.01 29.75 10.44
CA VAL A 325 -15.33 28.95 9.40
C VAL A 325 -14.74 27.68 9.96
N THR A 326 -14.26 27.68 11.21
CA THR A 326 -13.62 26.49 11.82
C THR A 326 -14.53 25.28 11.73
N ARG A 327 -15.80 25.39 12.13
CA ARG A 327 -16.72 24.24 12.11
C ARG A 327 -16.94 23.69 10.69
N LEU A 328 -17.07 24.55 9.69
CA LEU A 328 -17.21 24.11 8.29
C LEU A 328 -15.99 23.33 7.80
N LEU A 329 -14.79 23.73 8.22
CA LEU A 329 -13.55 23.05 7.86
C LEU A 329 -13.35 21.75 8.65
N GLU A 330 -13.79 21.70 9.92
CA GLU A 330 -13.81 20.48 10.74
C GLU A 330 -14.77 19.45 10.15
N ASP A 331 -16.00 19.85 9.83
CA ASP A 331 -17.00 18.99 9.18
C ASP A 331 -16.45 18.42 7.85
N GLN A 332 -15.72 19.22 7.06
CA GLN A 332 -15.07 18.75 5.84
C GLN A 332 -14.00 17.67 6.10
N VAL A 333 -13.17 17.86 7.14
CA VAL A 333 -12.15 16.87 7.52
C VAL A 333 -12.82 15.57 7.93
N ASP A 334 -13.88 15.65 8.74
CA ASP A 334 -14.63 14.49 9.21
C ASP A 334 -15.33 13.77 8.05
N ASP A 335 -15.96 14.49 7.14
CA ASP A 335 -16.63 13.92 5.97
C ASP A 335 -15.66 13.14 5.06
N ILE A 336 -14.48 13.71 4.80
CA ILE A 336 -13.44 13.05 4.00
C ILE A 336 -12.91 11.83 4.76
N GLY A 337 -12.62 11.96 6.06
CA GLY A 337 -12.15 10.87 6.91
C GLY A 337 -13.13 9.71 6.96
N ASN A 338 -14.42 10.00 7.14
CA ASN A 338 -15.49 9.00 7.12
C ASN A 338 -15.63 8.30 5.76
N ALA A 339 -15.42 9.03 4.65
CA ALA A 339 -15.43 8.43 3.32
C ALA A 339 -14.26 7.46 3.13
N ILE A 340 -13.06 7.82 3.60
CA ILE A 340 -11.89 6.93 3.59
C ILE A 340 -12.14 5.70 4.47
N GLN A 341 -12.71 5.88 5.66
CA GLN A 341 -13.03 4.76 6.56
C GLN A 341 -13.97 3.76 5.87
N ARG A 342 -15.00 4.22 5.16
CA ARG A 342 -15.87 3.33 4.38
C ARG A 342 -15.11 2.54 3.31
N GLN A 343 -14.14 3.16 2.62
CA GLN A 343 -13.29 2.46 1.64
C GLN A 343 -12.41 1.41 2.33
N VAL A 344 -11.77 1.75 3.45
CA VAL A 344 -10.96 0.81 4.23
C VAL A 344 -11.80 -0.39 4.67
N LEU A 345 -12.97 -0.13 5.26
CA LEU A 345 -13.89 -1.18 5.75
C LEU A 345 -14.49 -2.04 4.63
N SER A 346 -14.52 -1.57 3.39
CA SER A 346 -14.96 -2.35 2.24
C SER A 346 -13.88 -3.25 1.63
N GLY A 347 -12.63 -3.22 2.13
CA GLY A 347 -11.52 -4.01 1.61
C GLY A 347 -10.87 -3.44 0.35
N VAL A 348 -11.23 -2.23 -0.08
CA VAL A 348 -10.71 -1.60 -1.32
C VAL A 348 -9.17 -1.49 -1.29
N TYR A 349 -8.57 -1.16 -0.16
CA TYR A 349 -7.11 -1.02 -0.07
C TYR A 349 -6.38 -2.34 -0.27
N SER A 350 -6.85 -3.43 0.35
CA SER A 350 -6.33 -4.77 0.06
C SER A 350 -6.47 -5.13 -1.42
N GLY A 351 -7.63 -4.82 -2.02
CA GLY A 351 -7.88 -5.04 -3.44
C GLY A 351 -6.89 -4.29 -4.34
N ILE A 352 -6.62 -3.01 -4.05
CA ILE A 352 -5.64 -2.19 -4.77
C ILE A 352 -4.23 -2.79 -4.63
N VAL A 353 -3.81 -3.17 -3.42
CA VAL A 353 -2.49 -3.76 -3.19
C VAL A 353 -2.34 -5.08 -3.93
N PHE A 354 -3.31 -6.00 -3.87
CA PHE A 354 -3.26 -7.25 -4.62
C PHE A 354 -3.24 -7.04 -6.13
N ALA A 355 -3.98 -6.05 -6.65
CA ALA A 355 -3.94 -5.70 -8.07
C ALA A 355 -2.57 -5.16 -8.50
N LEU A 356 -1.92 -4.36 -7.66
CA LEU A 356 -0.56 -3.85 -7.89
C LEU A 356 0.46 -4.99 -7.88
N TRP A 357 0.38 -5.89 -6.89
CA TRP A 357 1.27 -7.05 -6.81
C TRP A 357 1.06 -8.01 -7.99
N ALA A 358 -0.19 -8.22 -8.42
CA ALA A 358 -0.50 -9.03 -9.59
C ALA A 358 0.13 -8.46 -10.86
N ALA A 359 -0.02 -7.16 -11.07
CA ALA A 359 0.56 -6.48 -12.22
C ALA A 359 2.10 -6.54 -12.20
N MET A 360 2.70 -6.42 -11.03
CA MET A 360 4.15 -6.50 -10.85
C MET A 360 4.68 -7.93 -11.12
N GLU A 361 4.01 -8.97 -10.62
CA GLU A 361 4.43 -10.37 -10.85
C GLU A 361 4.17 -10.84 -12.29
N GLY A 362 3.15 -10.30 -12.95
CA GLY A 362 2.84 -10.58 -14.35
C GLY A 362 3.53 -9.66 -15.35
N ALA A 363 4.32 -8.67 -14.90
CA ALA A 363 4.93 -7.69 -15.78
C ALA A 363 6.01 -8.31 -16.67
N GLY A 364 5.95 -7.97 -17.96
CA GLY A 364 7.11 -8.08 -18.84
C GLY A 364 8.11 -6.97 -18.52
N TRP A 365 9.27 -7.35 -18.00
CA TRP A 365 10.40 -6.43 -17.82
C TRP A 365 11.17 -6.29 -19.13
N LYS A 366 11.50 -5.07 -19.52
CA LYS A 366 12.29 -4.84 -20.73
C LYS A 366 13.75 -5.24 -20.51
N ALA A 367 14.48 -5.50 -21.60
CA ALA A 367 15.75 -6.23 -21.68
C ALA A 367 16.95 -5.72 -20.84
N GLU A 368 16.76 -4.78 -19.94
CA GLU A 368 17.80 -4.24 -19.06
C GLU A 368 17.61 -4.71 -17.60
N GLU A 369 17.18 -5.96 -17.42
CA GLU A 369 16.83 -6.57 -16.12
C GLU A 369 17.94 -6.54 -15.07
N TYR A 370 19.20 -6.37 -15.48
CA TYR A 370 20.37 -6.35 -14.59
C TYR A 370 20.86 -4.93 -14.25
N LEU A 371 20.10 -3.90 -14.59
CA LEU A 371 20.48 -2.54 -14.27
C LEU A 371 20.24 -2.24 -12.79
N GLN A 372 21.25 -1.71 -12.09
CA GLN A 372 21.09 -1.26 -10.71
C GLN A 372 20.07 -0.10 -10.62
N ALA A 373 19.31 -0.04 -9.52
CA ALA A 373 18.30 0.97 -9.28
C ALA A 373 18.86 2.41 -9.42
N GLY A 374 20.06 2.65 -8.92
CA GLY A 374 20.76 3.94 -9.08
C GLY A 374 21.10 4.30 -10.52
N LYS A 375 21.50 3.33 -11.34
CA LYS A 375 21.79 3.56 -12.77
C LYS A 375 20.53 3.84 -13.57
N LEU A 376 19.44 3.10 -13.29
CA LEU A 376 18.15 3.39 -13.90
C LEU A 376 17.70 4.83 -13.58
N LEU A 377 17.85 5.25 -12.32
CA LEU A 377 17.52 6.60 -11.92
C LEU A 377 18.32 7.65 -12.69
N GLN A 378 19.63 7.45 -12.88
CA GLN A 378 20.49 8.35 -13.68
C GLN A 378 20.01 8.45 -15.13
N VAL A 379 19.69 7.33 -15.78
CA VAL A 379 19.13 7.32 -17.15
C VAL A 379 17.81 8.09 -17.20
N ARG A 380 16.91 7.89 -16.25
CA ARG A 380 15.63 8.60 -16.17
C ARG A 380 15.82 10.10 -15.93
N VAL A 381 16.76 10.47 -15.06
CA VAL A 381 17.13 11.89 -14.84
C VAL A 381 17.59 12.55 -16.12
N LYS A 382 18.45 11.88 -16.90
CA LYS A 382 18.92 12.39 -18.19
C LYS A 382 17.76 12.60 -19.18
N ASP A 383 16.86 11.61 -19.32
CA ASP A 383 15.64 11.72 -20.13
C ASP A 383 14.75 12.90 -19.72
N ILE A 384 14.58 13.13 -18.41
CA ILE A 384 13.82 14.28 -17.89
C ILE A 384 14.52 15.60 -18.24
N LEU A 385 15.85 15.69 -18.09
CA LEU A 385 16.60 16.88 -18.42
C LEU A 385 16.50 17.20 -19.91
N GLU A 386 16.60 16.21 -20.80
CA GLU A 386 16.43 16.36 -22.24
C GLU A 386 15.01 16.87 -22.61
N LYS A 387 13.97 16.35 -21.94
CA LYS A 387 12.59 16.82 -22.11
C LYS A 387 12.40 18.26 -21.64
N ILE A 388 13.06 18.65 -20.54
CA ILE A 388 13.04 20.02 -20.04
C ILE A 388 13.74 20.96 -21.04
N ASP A 389 14.90 20.58 -21.58
CA ASP A 389 15.62 21.37 -22.55
C ASP A 389 14.84 21.52 -23.87
N ALA A 390 14.21 20.44 -24.36
CA ALA A 390 13.35 20.51 -25.55
C ALA A 390 12.14 21.44 -25.33
N ALA A 391 11.49 21.36 -24.15
CA ALA A 391 10.37 22.25 -23.82
C ALA A 391 10.80 23.72 -23.66
N LEU A 392 11.99 23.96 -23.12
CA LEU A 392 12.58 25.32 -23.05
C LEU A 392 12.94 25.88 -24.43
N ALA A 393 13.45 25.05 -25.34
CA ALA A 393 13.75 25.43 -26.70
C ALA A 393 12.49 25.80 -27.50
N GLN A 394 11.40 25.05 -27.31
CA GLN A 394 10.08 25.37 -27.87
C GLN A 394 9.46 26.64 -27.26
N GLY A 395 9.64 26.85 -25.95
CA GLY A 395 9.11 28.02 -25.23
C GLY A 395 9.91 29.31 -25.48
N GLN A 396 11.11 29.26 -26.01
CA GLN A 396 11.86 30.46 -26.45
C GLN A 396 11.27 31.08 -27.73
N ALA A 397 10.48 30.33 -28.49
CA ALA A 397 9.70 30.85 -29.61
C ALA A 397 8.43 31.61 -29.17
N GLU A 398 7.92 31.33 -27.93
CA GLU A 398 6.80 32.05 -27.31
C GLU A 398 7.30 32.66 -26.00
N LYS A 399 7.41 34.00 -25.99
CA LYS A 399 7.92 34.86 -24.88
C LYS A 399 7.71 34.28 -23.48
N ALA A 400 8.74 34.28 -22.67
CA ALA A 400 8.86 33.84 -21.27
C ALA A 400 7.81 34.40 -20.26
N GLU A 401 6.89 35.20 -20.70
CA GLU A 401 5.78 35.77 -19.89
C GLU A 401 4.67 34.75 -19.54
N LYS A 402 4.58 33.62 -20.25
CA LYS A 402 3.44 32.68 -20.10
C LYS A 402 3.60 31.57 -19.06
N VAL A 403 4.80 31.28 -18.57
CA VAL A 403 4.99 30.25 -17.53
C VAL A 403 4.39 30.72 -16.19
N GLY A 404 4.44 32.01 -15.89
CA GLY A 404 3.79 32.60 -14.71
C GLY A 404 2.26 32.67 -14.80
N ALA A 405 1.71 32.81 -16.01
CA ALA A 405 0.26 32.92 -16.23
C ALA A 405 -0.48 31.58 -16.11
N LEU A 406 0.21 30.45 -16.28
CA LEU A 406 -0.37 29.12 -16.21
C LEU A 406 -0.64 28.65 -14.79
N LEU A 407 0.07 29.19 -13.82
CA LEU A 407 -0.11 28.89 -12.40
C LEU A 407 -1.21 29.78 -11.75
N ALA A 408 -1.75 30.74 -12.49
CA ALA A 408 -2.72 31.74 -12.00
C ALA A 408 -4.20 31.41 -12.27
N VAL A 409 -4.59 30.16 -12.50
CA VAL A 409 -5.96 29.77 -12.92
C VAL A 409 -7.03 29.93 -11.82
N VAL A 410 -6.67 30.33 -10.59
CA VAL A 410 -7.66 30.45 -9.50
C VAL A 410 -8.23 31.88 -9.29
N SER A 411 -7.76 32.90 -9.97
CA SER A 411 -8.14 34.31 -9.66
C SER A 411 -9.11 35.00 -10.61
N LYS A 412 -9.89 34.32 -11.48
CA LYS A 412 -10.93 35.00 -12.28
C LYS A 412 -12.28 34.30 -12.27
N THR A 413 -12.98 34.43 -11.16
CA THR A 413 -14.44 34.43 -11.18
C THR A 413 -14.93 35.80 -11.59
N LYS A 414 -15.11 36.02 -12.89
CA LYS A 414 -16.08 36.86 -13.60
C LYS A 414 -15.55 37.17 -15.00
N ASN A 415 -15.79 36.26 -15.94
CA ASN A 415 -16.31 36.62 -17.26
C ASN A 415 -16.51 35.37 -18.10
N LYS A 416 -17.75 35.19 -18.55
CA LYS A 416 -18.16 34.19 -19.55
C LYS A 416 -17.40 34.47 -20.86
N LYS A 417 -16.92 33.37 -21.48
CA LYS A 417 -16.26 33.30 -22.78
C LYS A 417 -14.79 33.69 -22.84
N ALA A 418 -13.94 32.80 -22.29
CA ALA A 418 -12.61 32.61 -22.83
C ALA A 418 -12.48 31.14 -23.24
N LYS A 419 -12.41 30.86 -24.53
CA LYS A 419 -12.01 29.55 -25.06
C LYS A 419 -10.62 29.26 -24.53
N LEU A 420 -10.49 28.16 -23.77
CA LEU A 420 -9.18 27.59 -23.42
C LEU A 420 -8.46 27.23 -24.74
N GLN A 421 -7.44 27.94 -25.07
CA GLN A 421 -6.41 27.49 -26.01
C GLN A 421 -5.33 26.76 -25.21
N GLU A 422 -5.29 25.46 -25.40
CA GLU A 422 -4.53 24.49 -24.60
C GLU A 422 -3.26 23.95 -25.23
N PRO A 423 -2.23 24.50 -25.56
CA PRO A 423 -0.98 23.72 -25.53
C PRO A 423 -0.01 24.10 -24.41
N GLY A 424 -0.04 25.31 -23.91
CA GLY A 424 0.92 25.74 -22.88
C GLY A 424 0.68 25.18 -21.47
N SER A 425 -0.60 24.91 -21.08
CA SER A 425 -0.97 24.48 -19.72
C SER A 425 -0.56 23.05 -19.40
N VAL A 426 -0.71 22.14 -20.35
CA VAL A 426 -0.38 20.72 -20.16
C VAL A 426 1.14 20.52 -20.01
N THR A 427 1.94 21.25 -20.80
CA THR A 427 3.41 21.16 -20.77
C THR A 427 3.99 21.67 -19.46
N ALA A 428 3.46 22.76 -18.89
CA ALA A 428 3.97 23.31 -17.62
C ALA A 428 3.56 22.44 -16.41
N ALA A 429 2.35 21.88 -16.39
CA ALA A 429 1.93 20.92 -15.36
C ALA A 429 2.76 19.63 -15.43
N ARG A 430 3.06 19.16 -16.64
CA ARG A 430 3.92 18.00 -16.88
C ARG A 430 5.36 18.27 -16.43
N LEU A 431 5.93 19.41 -16.77
CA LEU A 431 7.26 19.82 -16.33
C LEU A 431 7.35 19.98 -14.81
N SER A 432 6.32 20.52 -14.16
CA SER A 432 6.29 20.63 -12.71
C SER A 432 6.36 19.26 -12.02
N LYS A 433 5.67 18.26 -12.56
CA LYS A 433 5.70 16.89 -12.05
C LYS A 433 7.09 16.26 -12.25
N GLU A 434 7.68 16.41 -13.43
CA GLU A 434 9.01 15.89 -13.75
C GLU A 434 10.09 16.54 -12.88
N LEU A 435 10.02 17.87 -12.69
CA LEU A 435 10.91 18.61 -11.78
C LEU A 435 10.75 18.18 -10.31
N TYR A 436 9.52 17.93 -9.87
CA TYR A 436 9.28 17.43 -8.52
C TYR A 436 10.00 16.10 -8.28
N TYR A 437 9.82 15.10 -9.16
CA TYR A 437 10.52 13.82 -9.05
C TYR A 437 12.04 13.96 -9.15
N LEU A 438 12.52 14.83 -10.04
CA LEU A 438 13.95 15.10 -10.15
C LEU A 438 14.53 15.66 -8.85
N THR A 439 13.82 16.55 -8.16
CA THR A 439 14.27 17.11 -6.88
C THR A 439 14.24 16.07 -5.76
N THR A 440 13.25 15.18 -5.75
CA THR A 440 13.17 14.06 -4.80
C THR A 440 14.34 13.09 -5.02
N ALA A 441 14.60 12.69 -6.26
CA ALA A 441 15.73 11.85 -6.61
C ALA A 441 17.08 12.46 -6.22
N ASN A 442 17.25 13.78 -6.37
CA ASN A 442 18.48 14.46 -5.96
C ASN A 442 18.67 14.46 -4.42
N SER A 443 17.60 14.44 -3.64
CA SER A 443 17.69 14.36 -2.18
C SER A 443 18.01 12.95 -1.67
N GLU A 444 17.51 11.92 -2.34
CA GLU A 444 17.65 10.52 -1.94
C GLU A 444 18.90 9.84 -2.54
N CYS A 445 19.24 10.17 -3.78
CA CYS A 445 20.40 9.66 -4.49
C CYS A 445 21.31 10.81 -4.91
N LYS A 446 22.60 10.74 -4.56
CA LYS A 446 23.58 11.74 -5.03
C LYS A 446 23.73 11.62 -6.55
N LEU A 447 22.99 12.43 -7.30
CA LEU A 447 23.08 12.48 -8.76
C LEU A 447 24.49 12.94 -9.16
N THR A 448 25.35 11.99 -9.51
CA THR A 448 26.76 12.24 -9.82
C THR A 448 26.94 13.04 -11.12
N ASP A 449 25.99 12.95 -12.04
CA ASP A 449 26.02 13.61 -13.33
C ASP A 449 25.70 15.11 -13.27
N LEU A 450 25.23 15.59 -12.12
CA LEU A 450 25.02 17.01 -11.87
C LEU A 450 26.16 17.60 -11.06
N CYS A 451 26.73 18.72 -11.51
CA CYS A 451 27.74 19.41 -10.71
C CYS A 451 27.15 19.86 -9.35
N LYS A 452 28.03 19.99 -8.34
CA LYS A 452 27.64 20.37 -6.96
C LYS A 452 26.80 21.66 -6.90
N GLU A 453 27.09 22.63 -7.78
CA GLU A 453 26.35 23.89 -7.84
C GLU A 453 24.94 23.71 -8.43
N SER A 454 24.79 22.87 -9.47
CA SER A 454 23.50 22.55 -10.08
C SER A 454 22.60 21.81 -9.10
N ARG A 455 23.14 20.82 -8.36
CA ARG A 455 22.41 20.09 -7.30
C ARG A 455 21.87 21.04 -6.24
N LYS A 456 22.71 21.93 -5.70
CA LYS A 456 22.31 22.90 -4.68
C LYS A 456 21.23 23.89 -5.15
N LYS A 457 21.19 24.22 -6.44
CA LYS A 457 20.14 25.05 -7.04
C LYS A 457 18.87 24.24 -7.31
N LEU A 458 19.01 22.97 -7.65
CA LEU A 458 17.89 22.05 -7.83
C LEU A 458 17.14 21.81 -6.49
N GLU A 459 17.84 21.66 -5.36
CA GLU A 459 17.26 21.59 -4.03
C GLU A 459 16.38 22.81 -3.73
N LYS A 460 16.90 24.02 -3.97
CA LYS A 460 16.13 25.26 -3.79
C LYS A 460 14.92 25.38 -4.73
N LEU A 461 15.00 24.81 -5.91
CA LEU A 461 13.87 24.72 -6.81
C LEU A 461 12.82 23.73 -6.28
N GLY A 462 13.26 22.59 -5.73
CA GLY A 462 12.40 21.61 -5.10
C GLY A 462 11.60 22.19 -3.92
N GLU A 463 12.28 22.90 -3.03
CA GLU A 463 11.63 23.60 -1.90
C GLU A 463 10.56 24.60 -2.38
N ALA A 464 10.86 25.36 -3.42
CA ALA A 464 9.91 26.31 -3.98
C ALA A 464 8.71 25.63 -4.68
N LEU A 465 8.95 24.53 -5.42
CA LEU A 465 7.90 23.74 -6.06
C LEU A 465 7.00 23.05 -5.02
N GLN A 466 7.58 22.51 -3.97
CA GLN A 466 6.84 21.90 -2.88
C GLN A 466 5.93 22.95 -2.21
N LYS A 467 6.46 24.12 -1.89
CA LYS A 467 5.67 25.18 -1.29
C LYS A 467 4.52 25.65 -2.19
N MET A 468 4.78 25.76 -3.49
CA MET A 468 3.74 26.11 -4.47
C MET A 468 2.64 25.04 -4.54
N GLU A 469 3.01 23.76 -4.56
CA GLU A 469 2.04 22.66 -4.60
C GLU A 469 1.21 22.59 -3.30
N GLU A 470 1.83 22.83 -2.15
CA GLU A 470 1.12 22.97 -0.87
C GLU A 470 0.02 24.04 -0.94
N VAL A 471 0.34 25.24 -1.41
CA VAL A 471 -0.62 26.34 -1.50
C VAL A 471 -1.70 26.06 -2.55
N ASN A 472 -1.34 25.51 -3.71
CA ASN A 472 -2.30 25.11 -4.73
C ASN A 472 -3.27 24.04 -4.22
N THR A 473 -2.76 23.10 -3.44
CA THR A 473 -3.54 22.02 -2.82
C THR A 473 -4.51 22.56 -1.79
N LEU A 474 -4.08 23.54 -0.96
CA LEU A 474 -4.97 24.25 -0.04
C LEU A 474 -6.09 24.97 -0.80
N GLY A 475 -5.77 25.69 -1.87
CA GLY A 475 -6.76 26.37 -2.71
C GLY A 475 -7.81 25.45 -3.31
N ARG A 476 -7.38 24.24 -3.78
CA ARG A 476 -8.30 23.21 -4.31
C ARG A 476 -9.15 22.54 -3.21
N SER A 477 -8.76 22.66 -1.96
CA SER A 477 -9.43 22.03 -0.81
C SER A 477 -10.48 22.93 -0.16
N ILE A 478 -10.70 24.15 -0.68
CA ILE A 478 -11.70 25.07 -0.16
C ILE A 478 -13.09 24.44 -0.35
N PRO A 479 -13.86 24.24 0.74
CA PRO A 479 -15.20 23.65 0.61
C PRO A 479 -16.15 24.62 -0.09
N GLU A 480 -17.05 24.05 -0.90
CA GLU A 480 -18.07 24.83 -1.62
C GLU A 480 -18.96 25.65 -0.65
N ALA A 481 -19.24 25.09 0.54
CA ALA A 481 -19.98 25.75 1.61
C ALA A 481 -19.32 27.07 2.06
N LEU A 482 -17.99 27.15 2.01
CA LEU A 482 -17.25 28.36 2.34
C LEU A 482 -17.42 29.46 1.27
N LEU A 483 -17.61 29.05 0.00
CA LEU A 483 -17.80 29.96 -1.13
C LEU A 483 -19.26 30.44 -1.26
N LYS A 484 -20.22 29.71 -0.68
CA LYS A 484 -21.66 29.97 -0.72
C LYS A 484 -22.22 30.43 0.63
N THR A 485 -21.42 31.16 1.41
CA THR A 485 -21.83 31.61 2.76
C THR A 485 -22.95 32.65 2.70
N ASN A 486 -23.98 32.46 3.54
CA ASN A 486 -25.19 33.29 3.57
C ASN A 486 -25.14 34.44 4.58
N THR A 487 -24.04 34.62 5.31
CA THR A 487 -23.88 35.69 6.29
C THR A 487 -22.71 36.59 5.93
N VAL A 488 -22.87 37.89 6.18
CA VAL A 488 -21.80 38.89 5.96
C VAL A 488 -20.53 38.54 6.73
N LEU A 489 -20.68 38.06 7.97
CA LEU A 489 -19.55 37.67 8.80
C LEU A 489 -18.78 36.47 8.20
N ALA A 490 -19.46 35.42 7.82
CA ALA A 490 -18.83 34.26 7.20
C ALA A 490 -18.21 34.60 5.83
N ALA A 491 -18.87 35.43 5.02
CA ALA A 491 -18.31 35.92 3.76
C ALA A 491 -17.03 36.76 3.96
N ARG A 492 -16.98 37.59 5.01
CA ARG A 492 -15.77 38.35 5.39
C ARG A 492 -14.64 37.42 5.80
N GLN A 493 -14.91 36.43 6.64
CA GLN A 493 -13.93 35.46 7.10
C GLN A 493 -13.40 34.57 5.94
N SER A 494 -14.29 34.12 5.08
CA SER A 494 -13.92 33.38 3.85
C SER A 494 -13.04 34.24 2.93
N GLY A 495 -13.42 35.50 2.73
CA GLY A 495 -12.64 36.44 1.93
C GLY A 495 -11.24 36.70 2.51
N TYR A 496 -11.10 36.72 3.84
CA TYR A 496 -9.79 36.84 4.50
C TYR A 496 -8.90 35.62 4.26
N LEU A 497 -9.44 34.42 4.41
CA LEU A 497 -8.72 33.17 4.10
C LEU A 497 -8.32 33.09 2.62
N LEU A 498 -9.25 33.39 1.71
CA LEU A 498 -8.99 33.37 0.27
C LEU A 498 -7.94 34.40 -0.15
N GLY A 499 -7.97 35.61 0.45
CA GLY A 499 -6.98 36.64 0.21
C GLY A 499 -5.58 36.25 0.67
N ASP A 500 -5.48 35.60 1.84
CA ASP A 500 -4.22 35.08 2.35
C ASP A 500 -3.63 33.99 1.44
N LEU A 501 -4.45 33.02 1.02
CA LEU A 501 -4.02 31.97 0.11
C LEU A 501 -3.60 32.52 -1.27
N ALA A 502 -4.31 33.51 -1.81
CA ALA A 502 -3.96 34.14 -3.07
C ALA A 502 -2.61 34.89 -3.00
N ALA A 503 -2.36 35.60 -1.90
CA ALA A 503 -1.08 36.28 -1.67
C ALA A 503 0.08 35.29 -1.56
N GLU A 504 -0.12 34.18 -0.82
CA GLU A 504 0.89 33.14 -0.67
C GLU A 504 1.15 32.42 -1.99
N GLN A 505 0.12 32.14 -2.80
CA GLN A 505 0.26 31.57 -4.13
C GLN A 505 1.10 32.46 -5.04
N GLN A 506 0.84 33.76 -5.04
CA GLN A 506 1.63 34.70 -5.84
C GLN A 506 3.10 34.72 -5.38
N ALA A 507 3.36 34.68 -4.08
CA ALA A 507 4.72 34.62 -3.54
C ALA A 507 5.43 33.32 -3.93
N ALA A 508 4.75 32.18 -3.82
CA ALA A 508 5.28 30.86 -4.21
C ALA A 508 5.60 30.80 -5.71
N CYS A 509 4.73 31.31 -6.57
CA CYS A 509 5.00 31.40 -8.03
C CYS A 509 6.26 32.24 -8.33
N LYS A 510 6.43 33.39 -7.67
CA LYS A 510 7.63 34.21 -7.82
C LYS A 510 8.90 33.47 -7.37
N ALA A 511 8.81 32.71 -6.27
CA ALA A 511 9.92 31.92 -5.75
C ALA A 511 10.33 30.81 -6.72
N VAL A 512 9.37 30.05 -7.28
CA VAL A 512 9.62 29.02 -8.30
C VAL A 512 10.29 29.62 -9.52
N ASN A 513 9.75 30.70 -10.09
CA ASN A 513 10.34 31.35 -11.28
C ASN A 513 11.79 31.81 -11.04
N LYS A 514 12.06 32.38 -9.86
CA LYS A 514 13.41 32.81 -9.47
C LYS A 514 14.38 31.62 -9.30
N ALA A 515 13.93 30.54 -8.66
CA ALA A 515 14.75 29.35 -8.44
C ALA A 515 15.03 28.63 -9.76
N PHE A 516 14.02 28.46 -10.61
CA PHE A 516 14.12 27.83 -11.93
C PHE A 516 15.10 28.60 -12.84
N ALA A 517 14.97 29.91 -12.95
CA ALA A 517 15.88 30.73 -13.75
C ALA A 517 17.35 30.63 -13.28
N LYS A 518 17.59 30.46 -11.98
CA LYS A 518 18.94 30.26 -11.45
C LYS A 518 19.48 28.87 -11.73
N TRP A 519 18.63 27.84 -11.69
CA TRP A 519 19.03 26.46 -11.96
C TRP A 519 19.36 26.26 -13.44
N VAL A 520 18.51 26.72 -14.37
CA VAL A 520 18.72 26.62 -15.82
C VAL A 520 20.05 27.24 -16.27
N LYS A 521 20.47 28.35 -15.64
CA LYS A 521 21.78 28.96 -15.93
C LYS A 521 23.00 28.08 -15.58
N THR A 522 22.82 27.08 -14.73
CA THR A 522 23.88 26.14 -14.32
C THR A 522 23.89 24.86 -15.14
N VAL A 523 22.73 24.47 -15.68
CA VAL A 523 22.62 23.28 -16.56
C VAL A 523 23.16 23.61 -17.96
N LYS A 524 23.08 24.89 -18.39
CA LYS A 524 23.58 25.35 -19.69
C LYS A 524 25.10 25.67 -19.72
N LYS A 525 25.78 25.59 -18.59
CA LYS A 525 27.24 25.65 -18.47
C LYS A 525 27.85 24.27 -18.41
#